data_5c88302b4d1feead06d3b31cec12bb79
#
_entry.id   5c88302b4d1feead06d3b31cec12bb79
#
_cell.length_a   1.000
_cell.length_b   1.000
_cell.length_c   1.000
_cell.angle_alpha   90.00
_cell.angle_beta   90.00
_cell.angle_gamma   90.00
#
_symmetry.space_group_name_H-M   'P 1'
#
loop_
_entity.id
_entity.type
_entity.pdbx_description
1 polymer ?
#
loop_
_entity_poly.entity_id
_entity_poly.type
_entity_poly.pdbx_seq_one_letter_code
_entity_poly.pdbx_strand_id
1 'polypeptide(L)'
;VRSSAASDVYKRQVLAFAQAIKELKAEGGIVARNKRYSENNRILIEEMAKLGIKPYIESTHQGPIITTFYYPENSNFDFAEMYQYIKDRGYAIYPGKVTDAQTFRIGTIGEIYPEDMYKLSSIMTDFLNSKK
;
A
#
# COMPACT_ATOMS: atom_id res chain seq x y z
N VAL A 1 -1.03 32.88 24.70
CA VAL A 1 0.01 32.38 23.76
C VAL A 1 -0.22 30.93 23.39
N ARG A 2 -0.44 30.05 24.36
CA ARG A 2 -0.73 28.60 24.09
C ARG A 2 -2.05 28.41 23.37
N SER A 3 -3.11 29.15 23.68
CA SER A 3 -4.41 29.09 23.01
C SER A 3 -4.35 29.56 21.54
N SER A 4 -3.49 30.55 21.24
CA SER A 4 -3.24 31.04 19.88
C SER A 4 -2.57 29.99 19.00
N ALA A 5 -1.50 29.33 19.49
CA ALA A 5 -0.83 28.26 18.76
C ALA A 5 -1.73 27.05 18.52
N ALA A 6 -2.50 26.64 19.53
CA ALA A 6 -3.48 25.54 19.38
C ALA A 6 -4.59 25.89 18.40
N SER A 7 -5.08 27.14 18.39
CA SER A 7 -6.07 27.62 17.43
C SER A 7 -5.52 27.61 15.99
N ASP A 8 -4.26 28.00 15.78
CA ASP A 8 -3.63 27.97 14.46
C ASP A 8 -3.44 26.55 13.92
N VAL A 9 -3.05 25.60 14.77
CA VAL A 9 -2.98 24.17 14.39
C VAL A 9 -4.36 23.64 14.02
N TYR A 10 -5.37 23.94 14.82
CA TYR A 10 -6.74 23.51 14.56
C TYR A 10 -7.27 24.08 13.22
N LYS A 11 -7.04 25.36 12.95
CA LYS A 11 -7.43 25.99 11.67
C LYS A 11 -6.76 25.33 10.48
N ARG A 12 -5.49 25.02 10.56
CA ARG A 12 -4.75 24.31 9.49
C ARG A 12 -5.32 22.92 9.25
N GLN A 13 -5.66 22.18 10.31
CA GLN A 13 -6.31 20.87 10.18
C GLN A 13 -7.67 20.94 9.50
N VAL A 14 -8.50 21.94 9.85
CA VAL A 14 -9.80 22.15 9.21
C VAL A 14 -9.64 22.52 7.73
N LEU A 15 -8.67 23.37 7.39
CA LEU A 15 -8.40 23.74 6.00
C LEU A 15 -7.88 22.54 5.19
N ALA A 16 -7.00 21.73 5.76
CA ALA A 16 -6.52 20.52 5.12
C ALA A 16 -7.66 19.51 4.87
N PHE A 17 -8.55 19.35 5.83
CA PHE A 17 -9.72 18.47 5.69
C PHE A 17 -10.70 19.02 4.62
N ALA A 18 -10.93 20.32 4.58
CA ALA A 18 -11.74 20.95 3.54
C ALA A 18 -11.15 20.71 2.15
N GLN A 19 -9.82 20.79 2.01
CA GLN A 19 -9.13 20.51 0.77
C GLN A 19 -9.27 19.03 0.38
N ALA A 20 -9.10 18.11 1.31
CA ALA A 20 -9.29 16.67 1.08
C ALA A 20 -10.72 16.35 0.59
N ILE A 21 -11.73 17.01 1.12
CA ILE A 21 -13.12 16.86 0.65
C ILE A 21 -13.29 17.39 -0.78
N LYS A 22 -12.65 18.51 -1.13
CA LYS A 22 -12.68 19.04 -2.50
C LYS A 22 -12.06 18.05 -3.48
N GLU A 23 -10.92 17.48 -3.14
CA GLU A 23 -10.24 16.47 -3.95
C GLU A 23 -11.09 15.20 -4.13
N LEU A 24 -11.72 14.73 -3.05
CA LEU A 24 -12.65 13.61 -3.12
C LEU A 24 -13.83 13.89 -4.07
N LYS A 25 -14.42 15.09 -4.00
CA LYS A 25 -15.51 15.48 -4.89
C LYS A 25 -15.04 15.59 -6.34
N ALA A 26 -13.87 16.18 -6.57
CA ALA A 26 -13.29 16.32 -7.91
C ALA A 26 -12.97 14.95 -8.57
N GLU A 27 -12.59 13.97 -7.78
CA GLU A 27 -12.37 12.58 -8.24
C GLU A 27 -13.68 11.87 -8.66
N GLY A 28 -14.82 12.34 -8.20
CA GLY A 28 -16.15 11.73 -8.42
C GLY A 28 -16.76 11.11 -7.16
N GLY A 29 -16.28 11.51 -6.00
CA GLY A 29 -16.80 11.12 -4.70
C GLY A 29 -16.32 9.75 -4.21
N ILE A 30 -17.02 9.24 -3.21
CA ILE A 30 -16.69 7.99 -2.55
C ILE A 30 -16.71 6.80 -3.52
N VAL A 31 -17.67 6.78 -4.44
CA VAL A 31 -17.81 5.68 -5.40
C VAL A 31 -16.60 5.59 -6.33
N ALA A 32 -16.18 6.73 -6.90
CA ALA A 32 -15.01 6.76 -7.78
C ALA A 32 -13.72 6.38 -7.04
N ARG A 33 -13.54 6.92 -5.84
CA ARG A 33 -12.37 6.58 -5.00
C ARG A 33 -12.34 5.11 -4.60
N ASN A 34 -13.46 4.54 -4.21
CA ASN A 34 -13.55 3.13 -3.90
C ASN A 34 -13.23 2.25 -5.13
N LYS A 35 -13.69 2.66 -6.31
CA LYS A 35 -13.37 1.96 -7.56
C LYS A 35 -11.86 1.97 -7.82
N ARG A 36 -11.18 3.11 -7.65
CA ARG A 36 -9.73 3.20 -7.81
C ARG A 36 -8.98 2.33 -6.79
N TYR A 37 -9.35 2.37 -5.53
CA TYR A 37 -8.73 1.53 -4.49
C TYR A 37 -8.94 0.04 -4.75
N SER A 38 -10.14 -0.35 -5.17
CA SER A 38 -10.45 -1.74 -5.52
C SER A 38 -9.65 -2.21 -6.73
N GLU A 39 -9.49 -1.36 -7.74
CA GLU A 39 -8.69 -1.66 -8.92
C GLU A 39 -7.20 -1.79 -8.58
N ASN A 40 -6.65 -0.87 -7.78
CA ASN A 40 -5.28 -0.97 -7.29
C ASN A 40 -5.06 -2.28 -6.54
N ASN A 41 -5.98 -2.66 -5.67
CA ASN A 41 -5.90 -3.88 -4.88
C ASN A 41 -5.96 -5.14 -5.77
N ARG A 42 -6.88 -5.15 -6.74
CA ARG A 42 -7.01 -6.25 -7.70
C ARG A 42 -5.71 -6.47 -8.48
N ILE A 43 -5.15 -5.39 -9.04
CA ILE A 43 -3.88 -5.44 -9.78
C ILE A 43 -2.75 -5.93 -8.88
N LEU A 44 -2.65 -5.38 -7.66
CA LEU A 44 -1.63 -5.79 -6.71
C LEU A 44 -1.68 -7.30 -6.43
N ILE A 45 -2.86 -7.83 -6.15
CA ILE A 45 -3.03 -9.27 -5.85
C ILE A 45 -2.65 -10.13 -7.07
N GLU A 46 -3.09 -9.74 -8.27
CA GLU A 46 -2.77 -10.45 -9.51
C GLU A 46 -1.25 -10.44 -9.81
N GLU A 47 -0.61 -9.29 -9.64
CA GLU A 47 0.83 -9.17 -9.84
C GLU A 47 1.63 -9.96 -8.81
N MET A 48 1.22 -9.94 -7.53
CA MET A 48 1.86 -10.74 -6.49
C MET A 48 1.70 -12.24 -6.74
N ALA A 49 0.55 -12.67 -7.24
CA ALA A 49 0.32 -14.07 -7.60
C ALA A 49 1.29 -14.57 -8.68
N LYS A 50 1.64 -13.73 -9.67
CA LYS A 50 2.66 -14.05 -10.70
C LYS A 50 4.04 -14.30 -10.09
N LEU A 51 4.32 -13.69 -8.95
CA LEU A 51 5.58 -13.86 -8.20
C LEU A 51 5.53 -15.03 -7.19
N GLY A 52 4.41 -15.77 -7.13
CA GLY A 52 4.20 -16.83 -6.15
C GLY A 52 3.90 -16.32 -4.74
N ILE A 53 3.59 -15.04 -4.60
CA ILE A 53 3.28 -14.40 -3.31
C ILE A 53 1.76 -14.44 -3.08
N LYS A 54 1.35 -15.09 -2.00
CA LYS A 54 -0.06 -15.33 -1.69
C LYS A 54 -0.58 -14.36 -0.64
N PRO A 55 -1.83 -13.86 -0.78
CA PRO A 55 -2.47 -13.10 0.28
C PRO A 55 -2.76 -13.99 1.50
N TYR A 56 -2.68 -13.41 2.68
CA TYR A 56 -2.98 -14.09 3.95
C TYR A 56 -4.48 -14.32 4.14
N ILE A 57 -5.31 -13.38 3.68
CA ILE A 57 -6.77 -13.43 3.81
C ILE A 57 -7.36 -13.85 2.46
N GLU A 58 -8.39 -14.70 2.52
CA GLU A 58 -9.16 -15.11 1.34
C GLU A 58 -9.83 -13.91 0.65
N SER A 59 -9.93 -13.96 -0.67
CA SER A 59 -10.45 -12.86 -1.50
C SER A 59 -11.86 -12.40 -1.10
N THR A 60 -12.70 -13.31 -0.60
CA THR A 60 -14.07 -13.03 -0.13
C THR A 60 -14.12 -12.12 1.10
N HIS A 61 -13.05 -12.05 1.87
CA HIS A 61 -12.92 -11.25 3.09
C HIS A 61 -11.90 -10.10 2.96
N GLN A 62 -11.24 -10.00 1.80
CA GLN A 62 -10.20 -9.01 1.55
C GLN A 62 -10.80 -7.63 1.27
N GLY A 63 -10.47 -6.64 2.11
CA GLY A 63 -10.79 -5.24 1.83
C GLY A 63 -9.79 -4.59 0.87
N PRO A 64 -10.17 -3.50 0.19
CA PRO A 64 -9.35 -2.87 -0.86
C PRO A 64 -8.30 -1.89 -0.33
N ILE A 65 -8.07 -1.82 0.98
CA ILE A 65 -7.26 -0.77 1.62
C ILE A 65 -5.82 -1.20 1.82
N ILE A 66 -5.63 -2.40 2.35
CA ILE A 66 -4.33 -2.97 2.68
C ILE A 66 -4.41 -4.48 2.56
N THR A 67 -3.38 -5.10 2.01
CA THR A 67 -3.29 -6.55 1.88
C THR A 67 -2.08 -7.06 2.62
N THR A 68 -2.27 -8.10 3.42
CA THR A 68 -1.22 -8.87 4.05
C THR A 68 -0.85 -10.03 3.15
N PHE A 69 0.43 -10.19 2.86
CA PHE A 69 0.97 -11.28 2.05
C PHE A 69 1.92 -12.14 2.87
N TYR A 70 1.94 -13.44 2.57
CA TYR A 70 3.01 -14.32 3.04
C TYR A 70 4.35 -13.95 2.40
N TYR A 71 5.44 -14.25 3.08
CA TYR A 71 6.75 -14.21 2.45
C TYR A 71 6.81 -15.20 1.28
N PRO A 72 7.54 -14.89 0.21
CA PRO A 72 7.77 -15.85 -0.86
C PRO A 72 8.50 -17.09 -0.34
N GLU A 73 8.18 -18.25 -0.90
CA GLU A 73 8.84 -19.54 -0.58
C GLU A 73 10.24 -19.57 -1.21
N ASN A 74 11.18 -18.84 -0.64
CA ASN A 74 12.56 -18.78 -1.07
C ASN A 74 13.47 -18.74 0.16
N SER A 75 14.37 -19.69 0.29
CA SER A 75 15.31 -19.79 1.42
C SER A 75 16.26 -18.59 1.54
N ASN A 76 16.50 -17.87 0.45
CA ASN A 76 17.37 -16.70 0.40
C ASN A 76 16.60 -15.36 0.56
N PHE A 77 15.30 -15.42 0.85
CA PHE A 77 14.47 -14.22 1.02
C PHE A 77 14.73 -13.59 2.39
N ASP A 78 15.04 -12.31 2.36
CA ASP A 78 15.12 -11.45 3.55
C ASP A 78 14.21 -10.23 3.35
N PHE A 79 13.28 -10.03 4.29
CA PHE A 79 12.32 -8.93 4.21
C PHE A 79 13.00 -7.56 4.37
N ALA A 80 14.01 -7.45 5.22
CA ALA A 80 14.69 -6.18 5.44
C ALA A 80 15.43 -5.71 4.19
N GLU A 81 16.05 -6.63 3.46
CA GLU A 81 16.67 -6.35 2.17
C GLU A 81 15.64 -5.94 1.12
N MET A 82 14.53 -6.65 1.02
CA MET A 82 13.43 -6.29 0.10
C MET A 82 12.85 -4.92 0.42
N TYR A 83 12.61 -4.66 1.70
CA TYR A 83 12.11 -3.36 2.17
C TYR A 83 13.05 -2.22 1.75
N GLN A 84 14.35 -2.38 2.00
CA GLN A 84 15.32 -1.34 1.63
C GLN A 84 15.41 -1.16 0.11
N TYR A 85 15.41 -2.25 -0.64
CA TYR A 85 15.44 -2.22 -2.10
C TYR A 85 14.24 -1.46 -2.69
N ILE A 86 13.06 -1.69 -2.16
CA ILE A 86 11.82 -1.01 -2.56
C ILE A 86 11.85 0.46 -2.14
N LYS A 87 12.30 0.75 -0.93
CA LYS A 87 12.41 2.10 -0.38
C LYS A 87 13.35 2.99 -1.20
N ASP A 88 14.49 2.47 -1.62
CA ASP A 88 15.46 3.18 -2.45
C ASP A 88 14.89 3.54 -3.84
N ARG A 89 13.79 2.89 -4.24
CA ARG A 89 13.07 3.12 -5.49
C ARG A 89 11.77 3.91 -5.33
N GLY A 90 11.58 4.54 -4.15
CA GLY A 90 10.52 5.51 -3.91
C GLY A 90 9.22 4.92 -3.37
N TYR A 91 9.19 3.64 -2.98
CA TYR A 91 8.01 3.02 -2.39
C TYR A 91 8.28 2.58 -0.94
N ALA A 92 7.24 2.55 -0.14
CA ALA A 92 7.30 2.02 1.22
C ALA A 92 6.26 0.92 1.40
N ILE A 93 6.69 -0.19 1.96
CA ILE A 93 5.83 -1.29 2.37
C ILE A 93 5.96 -1.48 3.89
N TYR A 94 5.15 -2.34 4.47
CA TYR A 94 5.12 -2.50 5.92
C TYR A 94 5.42 -3.95 6.34
N PRO A 95 6.13 -4.15 7.46
CA PRO A 95 6.23 -5.47 8.05
C PRO A 95 4.86 -5.99 8.47
N GLY A 96 4.66 -7.29 8.45
CA GLY A 96 3.47 -7.93 8.97
C GLY A 96 3.36 -7.79 10.50
N LYS A 97 2.14 -7.93 11.00
CA LYS A 97 1.85 -7.95 12.44
C LYS A 97 1.20 -9.26 12.89
N VAL A 98 1.21 -10.27 12.04
CA VAL A 98 0.68 -11.59 12.38
C VAL A 98 1.74 -12.35 13.17
N THR A 99 1.38 -12.85 14.35
CA THR A 99 2.32 -13.49 15.29
C THR A 99 2.78 -14.86 14.81
N ASP A 100 1.94 -15.56 14.06
CA ASP A 100 2.13 -16.97 13.72
C ASP A 100 2.56 -17.21 12.26
N ALA A 101 2.81 -16.15 11.51
CA ALA A 101 3.20 -16.23 10.10
C ALA A 101 4.16 -15.12 9.70
N GLN A 102 5.12 -15.47 8.85
CA GLN A 102 6.02 -14.50 8.23
C GLN A 102 5.28 -13.78 7.10
N THR A 103 4.93 -12.53 7.34
CA THR A 103 4.10 -11.73 6.46
C THR A 103 4.61 -10.31 6.32
N PHE A 104 4.17 -9.64 5.26
CA PHE A 104 4.34 -8.21 5.06
C PHE A 104 3.03 -7.61 4.51
N ARG A 105 2.94 -6.29 4.50
CA ARG A 105 1.72 -5.59 4.10
C ARG A 105 2.00 -4.55 3.05
N ILE A 106 1.08 -4.42 2.10
CA ILE A 106 1.08 -3.38 1.08
C ILE A 106 -0.27 -2.64 1.14
N GLY A 107 -0.21 -1.32 1.32
CA GLY A 107 -1.38 -0.44 1.26
C GLY A 107 -1.64 0.02 -0.18
N THR A 108 -2.91 0.17 -0.52
CA THR A 108 -3.37 0.53 -1.88
C THR A 108 -4.20 1.82 -1.90
N ILE A 109 -4.09 2.62 -0.84
CA ILE A 109 -4.81 3.89 -0.67
C ILE A 109 -3.88 5.09 -0.81
N GLY A 110 -4.46 6.28 -0.87
CA GLY A 110 -3.73 7.54 -1.03
C GLY A 110 -3.67 7.97 -2.49
N GLU A 111 -2.73 8.84 -2.81
CA GLU A 111 -2.49 9.35 -4.17
C GLU A 111 -1.63 8.34 -4.98
N ILE A 112 -2.17 7.13 -5.14
CA ILE A 112 -1.55 6.07 -5.93
C ILE A 112 -2.57 5.49 -6.91
N TYR A 113 -2.06 4.99 -8.03
CA TYR A 113 -2.82 4.61 -9.20
C TYR A 113 -2.41 3.22 -9.70
N PRO A 114 -3.14 2.60 -10.64
CA PRO A 114 -2.78 1.30 -11.20
C PRO A 114 -1.33 1.18 -11.68
N GLU A 115 -0.77 2.26 -12.25
CA GLU A 115 0.61 2.32 -12.71
C GLU A 115 1.63 2.10 -11.59
N ASP A 116 1.32 2.57 -10.39
CA ASP A 116 2.15 2.37 -9.20
C ASP A 116 2.19 0.90 -8.78
N MET A 117 1.08 0.19 -8.94
CA MET A 117 1.01 -1.25 -8.63
C MET A 117 1.89 -2.06 -9.59
N TYR A 118 1.83 -1.77 -10.89
CA TYR A 118 2.71 -2.40 -11.88
C TYR A 118 4.19 -2.07 -11.64
N LYS A 119 4.49 -0.82 -11.28
CA LYS A 119 5.85 -0.38 -10.98
C LYS A 119 6.41 -1.09 -9.75
N LEU A 120 5.63 -1.16 -8.69
CA LEU A 120 6.00 -1.90 -7.47
C LEU A 120 6.24 -3.39 -7.78
N SER A 121 5.36 -4.01 -8.56
CA SER A 121 5.51 -5.39 -8.99
C SER A 121 6.81 -5.62 -9.77
N SER A 122 7.14 -4.72 -10.69
CA SER A 122 8.41 -4.78 -11.45
C SER A 122 9.62 -4.71 -10.52
N ILE A 123 9.61 -3.78 -9.56
CA ILE A 123 10.69 -3.64 -8.57
C ILE A 123 10.84 -4.93 -7.73
N MET A 124 9.74 -5.51 -7.30
CA MET A 124 9.76 -6.77 -6.53
C MET A 124 10.24 -7.94 -7.37
N THR A 125 9.86 -7.99 -8.64
CA THR A 125 10.33 -9.00 -9.60
C THR A 125 11.85 -8.94 -9.74
N ASP A 126 12.42 -7.76 -9.94
CA ASP A 126 13.86 -7.55 -10.07
C ASP A 126 14.60 -7.98 -8.80
N PHE A 127 14.06 -7.62 -7.63
CA PHE A 127 14.62 -8.06 -6.35
C PHE A 127 14.63 -9.59 -6.22
N LEU A 128 13.49 -10.24 -6.45
CA LEU A 128 13.39 -11.70 -6.31
C LEU A 128 14.26 -12.45 -7.33
N ASN A 129 14.41 -11.92 -8.54
CA ASN A 129 15.30 -12.51 -9.55
C ASN A 129 16.78 -12.38 -9.15
N SER A 130 17.16 -11.34 -8.42
CA SER A 130 18.53 -11.17 -7.91
C SER A 130 18.88 -12.15 -6.78
N LYS A 131 17.87 -12.84 -6.21
CA LYS A 131 18.02 -13.81 -5.11
C LYS A 131 17.97 -15.29 -5.58
N LYS A 132 17.76 -15.50 -6.87
CA LYS A 132 17.86 -16.85 -7.47
C LYS A 132 19.33 -17.22 -7.69
#